data_4a487fda55ca1e716780cd4252eb4e5a
#
_entry.id   4a487fda55ca1e716780cd4252eb4e5a
#
_cell.length_a   1.000
_cell.length_b   1.000
_cell.length_c   1.000
_cell.angle_alpha   90.00
_cell.angle_beta   90.00
_cell.angle_gamma   90.00
#
_symmetry.space_group_name_H-M   'P 1'
#
loop_
_entity.id
_entity.type
_entity.pdbx_description
1 polymer ?
#
loop_
_entity_poly.entity_id
_entity_poly.type
_entity_poly.pdbx_seq_one_letter_code
_entity_poly.pdbx_strand_id
1 'polypeptide(L)'
;LSTIPAGRPRPRYLVIALGALLALAALALVATRDWRLTLAFIGGSIGAIALLAGLGESLLFGLRRIPAPRYVPARLALSAITRPGSPVRAIVIAFGLGLSVLVTVALSQANIGRQIDARVADDAPAWFFIDIQPDQIDHFMEIASGTEGISQVAKTPMLRGRVIELGGIAAADYDMRNGSAWVLRGDRALTWSATQPESGELIAGEWWPEDYDGTPLASMTAEEAKELGVWIGDKVSFNVLGRPVTAEITNIRDVEWESFSINFVFVLSPGVLDKAPHSWMATTHADDEDAAIRVDRNIAAVL
;
A
#
# COMPACT_ATOMS: atom_id res chain seq x y z
N LEU A 1 -33.78 -11.49 52.10
CA LEU A 1 -32.90 -11.58 50.92
C LEU A 1 -31.86 -10.47 51.02
N SER A 2 -30.67 -10.85 51.53
CA SER A 2 -29.53 -9.96 51.75
C SER A 2 -29.05 -9.40 50.43
N THR A 3 -29.18 -8.09 50.25
CA THR A 3 -28.52 -7.35 49.17
C THR A 3 -27.04 -7.30 49.47
N ILE A 4 -26.26 -8.11 48.72
CA ILE A 4 -24.80 -7.98 48.72
C ILE A 4 -24.48 -6.61 48.07
N PRO A 5 -23.93 -5.63 48.82
CA PRO A 5 -23.55 -4.36 48.19
C PRO A 5 -22.46 -4.65 47.17
N ALA A 6 -22.62 -4.09 45.97
CA ALA A 6 -21.57 -4.13 44.94
C ALA A 6 -20.29 -3.53 45.53
N GLY A 7 -19.40 -4.39 46.01
CA GLY A 7 -18.17 -3.99 46.66
C GLY A 7 -17.33 -3.22 45.66
N ARG A 8 -16.72 -2.10 46.08
CA ARG A 8 -15.72 -1.37 45.29
C ARG A 8 -14.66 -2.34 44.81
N PRO A 9 -14.25 -2.30 43.55
CA PRO A 9 -13.22 -3.19 43.04
C PRO A 9 -11.97 -3.03 43.89
N ARG A 10 -11.43 -4.17 44.36
CA ARG A 10 -10.20 -4.17 45.18
C ARG A 10 -9.09 -3.49 44.37
N PRO A 11 -8.26 -2.60 44.98
CA PRO A 11 -7.29 -1.79 44.23
C PRO A 11 -6.31 -2.65 43.40
N ARG A 12 -6.04 -3.87 43.81
CA ARG A 12 -5.24 -4.83 43.03
C ARG A 12 -5.75 -5.12 41.63
N TYR A 13 -7.07 -5.17 41.43
CA TYR A 13 -7.65 -5.43 40.10
C TYR A 13 -7.54 -4.18 39.20
N LEU A 14 -7.62 -2.97 39.81
CA LEU A 14 -7.37 -1.72 39.09
C LEU A 14 -5.92 -1.62 38.60
N VAL A 15 -4.96 -2.00 39.46
CA VAL A 15 -3.54 -2.02 39.10
C VAL A 15 -3.26 -3.02 37.97
N ILE A 16 -3.83 -4.22 38.05
CA ILE A 16 -3.68 -5.23 36.98
C ILE A 16 -4.30 -4.74 35.67
N ALA A 17 -5.49 -4.15 35.72
CA ALA A 17 -6.16 -3.63 34.53
C ALA A 17 -5.35 -2.47 33.89
N LEU A 18 -4.83 -1.56 34.70
CA LEU A 18 -3.98 -0.47 34.23
C LEU A 18 -2.69 -0.99 33.62
N GLY A 19 -2.05 -1.97 34.27
CA GLY A 19 -0.85 -2.62 33.74
C GLY A 19 -1.08 -3.30 32.40
N ALA A 20 -2.21 -4.02 32.25
CA ALA A 20 -2.60 -4.63 30.97
C ALA A 20 -2.84 -3.59 29.87
N LEU A 21 -3.47 -2.47 30.23
CA LEU A 21 -3.77 -1.38 29.27
C LEU A 21 -2.48 -0.68 28.83
N LEU A 22 -1.54 -0.46 29.73
CA LEU A 22 -0.21 0.07 29.41
C LEU A 22 0.60 -0.90 28.53
N ALA A 23 0.55 -2.20 28.82
CA ALA A 23 1.21 -3.20 28.00
C ALA A 23 0.64 -3.25 26.57
N LEU A 24 -0.69 -3.16 26.41
CA LEU A 24 -1.34 -3.06 25.11
C LEU A 24 -0.94 -1.78 24.36
N ALA A 25 -0.88 -0.64 25.06
CA ALA A 25 -0.45 0.62 24.45
C ALA A 25 1.01 0.57 23.99
N ALA A 26 1.89 -0.03 24.80
CA ALA A 26 3.29 -0.23 24.42
C ALA A 26 3.43 -1.17 23.22
N LEU A 27 2.66 -2.27 23.19
CA LEU A 27 2.65 -3.20 22.08
C LEU A 27 2.15 -2.53 20.79
N ALA A 28 1.07 -1.74 20.88
CA ALA A 28 0.56 -0.97 19.76
C ALA A 28 1.60 0.02 19.22
N LEU A 29 2.32 0.73 20.10
CA LEU A 29 3.36 1.68 19.71
C LEU A 29 4.53 0.98 19.00
N VAL A 30 4.94 -0.18 19.48
CA VAL A 30 6.02 -0.97 18.86
C VAL A 30 5.57 -1.51 17.49
N ALA A 31 4.32 -1.94 17.38
CA ALA A 31 3.78 -2.50 16.14
C ALA A 31 3.56 -1.44 15.05
N THR A 32 3.04 -0.27 15.39
CA THR A 32 2.72 0.79 14.42
C THR A 32 3.90 1.72 14.14
N ARG A 33 4.87 1.80 15.06
CA ARG A 33 5.98 2.78 15.03
C ARG A 33 5.53 4.25 14.87
N ASP A 34 4.24 4.51 15.02
CA ASP A 34 3.62 5.83 14.92
C ASP A 34 2.82 6.14 16.21
N TRP A 35 3.32 7.12 16.97
CA TRP A 35 2.67 7.56 18.19
C TRP A 35 1.31 8.22 17.98
N ARG A 36 1.09 8.86 16.80
CA ARG A 36 -0.17 9.53 16.46
C ARG A 36 -1.27 8.50 16.23
N LEU A 37 -0.98 7.47 15.45
CA LEU A 37 -1.89 6.34 15.24
C LEU A 37 -2.20 5.62 16.54
N THR A 38 -1.19 5.39 17.40
CA THR A 38 -1.38 4.76 18.71
C THR A 38 -2.30 5.59 19.61
N LEU A 39 -2.10 6.91 19.69
CA LEU A 39 -2.98 7.79 20.47
C LEU A 39 -4.40 7.85 19.92
N ALA A 40 -4.56 7.92 18.60
CA ALA A 40 -5.87 7.89 17.95
C ALA A 40 -6.62 6.58 18.26
N PHE A 41 -5.93 5.44 18.22
CA PHE A 41 -6.50 4.15 18.56
C PHE A 41 -6.94 4.05 20.02
N ILE A 42 -6.07 4.49 20.96
CA ILE A 42 -6.39 4.50 22.39
C ILE A 42 -7.57 5.44 22.68
N GLY A 43 -7.52 6.66 22.14
CA GLY A 43 -8.59 7.64 22.29
C GLY A 43 -9.91 7.17 21.71
N GLY A 44 -9.89 6.59 20.51
CA GLY A 44 -11.05 5.98 19.87
C GLY A 44 -11.64 4.83 20.69
N SER A 45 -10.79 3.94 21.22
CA SER A 45 -11.23 2.82 22.07
C SER A 45 -11.89 3.30 23.37
N ILE A 46 -11.30 4.29 24.04
CA ILE A 46 -11.90 4.91 25.24
C ILE A 46 -13.22 5.58 24.89
N GLY A 47 -13.27 6.32 23.78
CA GLY A 47 -14.48 6.97 23.29
C GLY A 47 -15.60 5.98 22.99
N ALA A 48 -15.29 4.87 22.34
CA ALA A 48 -16.26 3.79 22.04
C ALA A 48 -16.82 3.18 23.33
N ILE A 49 -15.96 2.86 24.30
CA ILE A 49 -16.41 2.33 25.59
C ILE A 49 -17.28 3.34 26.33
N ALA A 50 -16.91 4.61 26.35
CA ALA A 50 -17.70 5.67 26.99
C ALA A 50 -19.06 5.84 26.30
N LEU A 51 -19.11 5.81 24.98
CA LEU A 51 -20.34 5.87 24.19
C LEU A 51 -21.27 4.69 24.51
N LEU A 52 -20.74 3.46 24.49
CA LEU A 52 -21.51 2.25 24.82
C LEU A 52 -22.01 2.27 26.26
N ALA A 53 -21.20 2.76 27.20
CA ALA A 53 -21.62 2.93 28.59
C ALA A 53 -22.75 3.97 28.71
N GLY A 54 -22.64 5.10 28.01
CA GLY A 54 -23.68 6.13 27.94
C GLY A 54 -24.98 5.61 27.32
N LEU A 55 -24.88 4.83 26.23
CA LEU A 55 -26.05 4.16 25.63
C LEU A 55 -26.71 3.20 26.61
N GLY A 56 -25.94 2.42 27.36
CA GLY A 56 -26.45 1.53 28.40
C GLY A 56 -27.21 2.26 29.50
N GLU A 57 -26.67 3.39 29.99
CA GLU A 57 -27.35 4.24 30.99
C GLU A 57 -28.62 4.90 30.42
N SER A 58 -28.56 5.39 29.19
CA SER A 58 -29.73 6.02 28.53
C SER A 58 -30.85 4.99 28.31
N LEU A 59 -30.50 3.76 27.94
CA LEU A 59 -31.44 2.66 27.80
C LEU A 59 -32.11 2.33 29.15
N LEU A 60 -31.32 2.18 30.20
CA LEU A 60 -31.83 1.94 31.55
C LEU A 60 -32.72 3.10 32.05
N PHE A 61 -32.32 4.34 31.77
CA PHE A 61 -33.12 5.53 32.12
C PHE A 61 -34.46 5.52 31.38
N GLY A 62 -34.46 5.22 30.07
CA GLY A 62 -35.70 5.10 29.29
C GLY A 62 -36.61 3.97 29.81
N LEU A 63 -36.04 2.78 30.08
CA LEU A 63 -36.78 1.64 30.62
C LEU A 63 -37.41 1.92 31.99
N ARG A 64 -36.75 2.72 32.86
CA ARG A 64 -37.31 3.10 34.17
C ARG A 64 -38.51 4.07 34.07
N ARG A 65 -38.66 4.78 32.92
CA ARG A 65 -39.79 5.66 32.67
C ARG A 65 -41.01 4.98 32.08
N ILE A 66 -40.88 3.73 31.67
CA ILE A 66 -42.01 2.94 31.15
C ILE A 66 -42.95 2.61 32.29
N PRO A 67 -44.26 2.94 32.19
CA PRO A 67 -45.23 2.58 33.21
C PRO A 67 -45.32 1.07 33.33
N ALA A 68 -45.56 0.55 34.53
CA ALA A 68 -45.59 -0.87 34.83
C ALA A 68 -46.59 -1.63 33.94
N PRO A 69 -46.15 -2.60 33.13
CA PRO A 69 -47.04 -3.39 32.27
C PRO A 69 -48.08 -4.12 33.07
N ARG A 70 -49.33 -4.23 32.54
CA ARG A 70 -50.41 -5.01 33.15
C ARG A 70 -50.12 -6.52 33.13
N TYR A 71 -49.30 -7.00 32.18
CA TYR A 71 -48.88 -8.39 32.06
C TYR A 71 -47.79 -8.72 33.07
N VAL A 72 -48.05 -9.65 33.99
CA VAL A 72 -47.20 -9.96 35.14
C VAL A 72 -45.76 -10.35 34.73
N PRO A 73 -45.53 -11.26 33.76
CA PRO A 73 -44.17 -11.61 33.32
C PRO A 73 -43.38 -10.40 32.79
N ALA A 74 -44.00 -9.50 32.01
CA ALA A 74 -43.36 -8.29 31.50
C ALA A 74 -42.97 -7.34 32.63
N ARG A 75 -43.82 -7.19 33.65
CA ARG A 75 -43.51 -6.38 34.82
C ARG A 75 -42.32 -6.94 35.62
N LEU A 76 -42.26 -8.27 35.80
CA LEU A 76 -41.14 -8.94 36.48
C LEU A 76 -39.83 -8.75 35.68
N ALA A 77 -39.86 -8.96 34.35
CA ALA A 77 -38.71 -8.74 33.48
C ALA A 77 -38.21 -7.28 33.54
N LEU A 78 -39.13 -6.29 33.42
CA LEU A 78 -38.77 -4.87 33.51
C LEU A 78 -38.16 -4.55 34.86
N SER A 79 -38.72 -5.04 35.96
CA SER A 79 -38.19 -4.83 37.32
C SER A 79 -36.78 -5.46 37.52
N ALA A 80 -36.54 -6.61 36.94
CA ALA A 80 -35.24 -7.30 36.99
C ALA A 80 -34.18 -6.53 36.21
N ILE A 81 -34.50 -5.99 35.02
CA ILE A 81 -33.62 -5.20 34.17
C ILE A 81 -33.28 -3.86 34.80
N THR A 82 -34.25 -3.15 35.34
CA THR A 82 -34.09 -1.79 35.88
C THR A 82 -33.58 -1.73 37.32
N ARG A 83 -33.37 -2.88 37.96
CA ARG A 83 -32.91 -2.98 39.36
C ARG A 83 -31.49 -2.39 39.50
N PRO A 84 -31.21 -1.64 40.60
CA PRO A 84 -29.86 -1.21 40.92
C PRO A 84 -28.90 -2.40 40.99
N GLY A 85 -27.77 -2.35 40.25
CA GLY A 85 -26.82 -3.50 40.14
C GLY A 85 -27.17 -4.52 39.06
N SER A 86 -28.13 -4.23 38.18
CA SER A 86 -28.44 -5.07 37.01
C SER A 86 -27.20 -5.17 36.09
N PRO A 87 -26.91 -6.37 35.51
CA PRO A 87 -25.79 -6.57 34.61
C PRO A 87 -25.98 -5.96 33.22
N VAL A 88 -27.11 -5.31 32.96
CA VAL A 88 -27.48 -4.76 31.62
C VAL A 88 -26.40 -3.86 31.04
N ARG A 89 -25.79 -2.99 31.85
CA ARG A 89 -24.69 -2.13 31.41
C ARG A 89 -23.51 -2.95 30.89
N ALA A 90 -23.10 -3.97 31.64
CA ALA A 90 -22.00 -4.84 31.24
C ALA A 90 -22.33 -5.63 29.95
N ILE A 91 -23.57 -6.07 29.83
CA ILE A 91 -24.07 -6.79 28.63
C ILE A 91 -24.05 -5.84 27.42
N VAL A 92 -24.54 -4.60 27.56
CA VAL A 92 -24.55 -3.61 26.46
C VAL A 92 -23.13 -3.30 26.01
N ILE A 93 -22.20 -3.11 26.95
CA ILE A 93 -20.78 -2.86 26.62
C ILE A 93 -20.17 -4.07 25.92
N ALA A 94 -20.32 -5.28 26.49
CA ALA A 94 -19.73 -6.49 25.92
C ALA A 94 -20.29 -6.81 24.54
N PHE A 95 -21.61 -6.71 24.36
CA PHE A 95 -22.27 -6.96 23.08
C PHE A 95 -21.93 -5.87 22.06
N GLY A 96 -21.89 -4.60 22.48
CA GLY A 96 -21.52 -3.48 21.63
C GLY A 96 -20.06 -3.55 21.17
N LEU A 97 -19.13 -3.94 22.04
CA LEU A 97 -17.74 -4.18 21.65
C LEU A 97 -17.61 -5.35 20.68
N GLY A 98 -18.28 -6.46 20.92
CA GLY A 98 -18.31 -7.61 20.01
C GLY A 98 -18.84 -7.23 18.63
N LEU A 99 -19.95 -6.50 18.59
CA LEU A 99 -20.55 -6.01 17.34
C LEU A 99 -19.62 -5.00 16.63
N SER A 100 -18.97 -4.10 17.37
CA SER A 100 -18.05 -3.11 16.78
C SER A 100 -16.85 -3.78 16.10
N VAL A 101 -16.29 -4.84 16.69
CA VAL A 101 -15.22 -5.64 16.07
C VAL A 101 -15.71 -6.28 14.78
N LEU A 102 -16.91 -6.91 14.83
CA LEU A 102 -17.47 -7.56 13.64
C LEU A 102 -17.73 -6.55 12.50
N VAL A 103 -18.29 -5.39 12.82
CA VAL A 103 -18.51 -4.31 11.84
C VAL A 103 -17.18 -3.77 11.29
N THR A 104 -16.18 -3.60 12.14
CA THR A 104 -14.85 -3.14 11.72
C THR A 104 -14.21 -4.13 10.75
N VAL A 105 -14.26 -5.42 11.04
CA VAL A 105 -13.75 -6.48 10.15
C VAL A 105 -14.50 -6.48 8.83
N ALA A 106 -15.83 -6.41 8.86
CA ALA A 106 -16.65 -6.38 7.65
C ALA A 106 -16.38 -5.14 6.78
N LEU A 107 -16.26 -3.96 7.40
CA LEU A 107 -15.92 -2.71 6.70
C LEU A 107 -14.50 -2.75 6.13
N SER A 108 -13.52 -3.28 6.88
CA SER A 108 -12.15 -3.44 6.40
C SER A 108 -12.11 -4.36 5.19
N GLN A 109 -12.79 -5.50 5.26
CA GLN A 109 -12.86 -6.45 4.15
C GLN A 109 -13.54 -5.83 2.91
N ALA A 110 -14.66 -5.12 3.10
CA ALA A 110 -15.36 -4.45 2.02
C ALA A 110 -14.54 -3.27 1.43
N ASN A 111 -13.72 -2.61 2.24
CA ASN A 111 -12.87 -1.52 1.77
C ASN A 111 -11.67 -2.05 0.99
N ILE A 112 -11.04 -3.12 1.47
CA ILE A 112 -9.95 -3.80 0.76
C ILE A 112 -10.47 -4.34 -0.59
N GLY A 113 -11.63 -5.01 -0.60
CA GLY A 113 -12.24 -5.48 -1.84
C GLY A 113 -12.45 -4.35 -2.84
N ARG A 114 -13.05 -3.24 -2.42
CA ARG A 114 -13.26 -2.06 -3.28
C ARG A 114 -11.95 -1.43 -3.76
N GLN A 115 -10.91 -1.40 -2.94
CA GLN A 115 -9.61 -0.89 -3.37
C GLN A 115 -8.96 -1.79 -4.43
N ILE A 116 -9.09 -3.11 -4.28
CA ILE A 116 -8.62 -4.07 -5.30
C ILE A 116 -9.44 -3.91 -6.58
N ASP A 117 -10.76 -3.92 -6.48
CA ASP A 117 -11.64 -3.80 -7.65
C ASP A 117 -11.43 -2.47 -8.40
N ALA A 118 -11.26 -1.35 -7.68
CA ALA A 118 -11.04 -0.04 -8.29
C ALA A 118 -9.65 0.09 -8.96
N ARG A 119 -8.64 -0.65 -8.49
CA ARG A 119 -7.29 -0.64 -9.07
C ARG A 119 -7.11 -1.65 -10.19
N VAL A 120 -7.88 -2.73 -10.19
CA VAL A 120 -7.81 -3.79 -11.22
C VAL A 120 -8.73 -3.51 -12.41
N ALA A 121 -9.79 -2.69 -12.23
CA ALA A 121 -10.90 -2.69 -13.17
C ALA A 121 -10.67 -1.87 -14.47
N ASP A 122 -9.85 -0.81 -14.47
CA ASP A 122 -9.82 0.09 -15.65
C ASP A 122 -8.44 0.23 -16.33
N ASP A 123 -7.30 -0.06 -15.65
CA ASP A 123 -5.96 0.20 -16.21
C ASP A 123 -4.95 -0.95 -16.05
N ALA A 124 -5.35 -2.10 -15.50
CA ALA A 124 -4.42 -3.21 -15.33
C ALA A 124 -4.18 -3.95 -16.65
N PRO A 125 -2.92 -4.16 -17.06
CA PRO A 125 -2.62 -5.00 -18.20
C PRO A 125 -3.14 -6.43 -17.99
N ALA A 126 -3.66 -7.02 -19.06
CA ALA A 126 -4.07 -8.42 -19.05
C ALA A 126 -2.86 -9.35 -18.85
N TRP A 127 -1.72 -8.99 -19.46
CA TRP A 127 -0.49 -9.75 -19.35
C TRP A 127 0.74 -8.85 -19.26
N PHE A 128 1.76 -9.37 -18.54
CA PHE A 128 3.14 -8.90 -18.56
C PHE A 128 4.02 -9.95 -19.21
N PHE A 129 4.69 -9.56 -20.27
CA PHE A 129 5.69 -10.37 -20.94
C PHE A 129 7.07 -9.84 -20.56
N ILE A 130 7.96 -10.73 -20.19
CA ILE A 130 9.32 -10.37 -19.74
C ILE A 130 10.34 -11.16 -20.54
N ASP A 131 11.55 -10.61 -20.64
CA ASP A 131 12.68 -11.25 -21.32
C ASP A 131 12.49 -11.53 -22.81
N ILE A 132 11.70 -10.68 -23.48
CA ILE A 132 11.56 -10.72 -24.93
C ILE A 132 12.88 -10.28 -25.54
N GLN A 133 13.45 -11.10 -26.43
CA GLN A 133 14.76 -10.82 -27.02
C GLN A 133 14.65 -9.73 -28.09
N PRO A 134 15.75 -8.98 -28.39
CA PRO A 134 15.74 -7.91 -29.38
C PRO A 134 15.34 -8.34 -30.79
N ASP A 135 15.59 -9.60 -31.15
CA ASP A 135 15.19 -10.17 -32.44
C ASP A 135 13.73 -10.63 -32.47
N GLN A 136 13.08 -10.73 -31.33
CA GLN A 136 11.69 -11.16 -31.17
C GLN A 136 10.70 -9.99 -31.02
N ILE A 137 11.17 -8.83 -30.54
CA ILE A 137 10.27 -7.76 -30.11
C ILE A 137 9.37 -7.21 -31.20
N ASP A 138 9.88 -7.09 -32.44
CA ASP A 138 9.08 -6.56 -33.54
C ASP A 138 7.97 -7.55 -33.95
N HIS A 139 8.28 -8.83 -33.93
CA HIS A 139 7.30 -9.87 -34.21
C HIS A 139 6.27 -10.00 -33.07
N PHE A 140 6.73 -9.90 -31.84
CA PHE A 140 5.84 -9.80 -30.66
C PHE A 140 4.83 -8.66 -30.82
N MET A 141 5.31 -7.46 -31.16
CA MET A 141 4.45 -6.28 -31.33
C MET A 141 3.43 -6.48 -32.44
N GLU A 142 3.81 -7.11 -33.56
CA GLU A 142 2.91 -7.43 -34.67
C GLU A 142 1.80 -8.37 -34.23
N ILE A 143 2.14 -9.47 -33.54
CA ILE A 143 1.16 -10.44 -33.04
C ILE A 143 0.23 -9.81 -32.01
N ALA A 144 0.80 -9.14 -31.01
CA ALA A 144 0.04 -8.57 -29.91
C ALA A 144 -0.94 -7.49 -30.40
N SER A 145 -0.46 -6.56 -31.24
CA SER A 145 -1.31 -5.49 -31.79
C SER A 145 -2.31 -5.99 -32.85
N GLY A 146 -2.02 -7.10 -33.51
CA GLY A 146 -2.91 -7.73 -34.50
C GLY A 146 -3.97 -8.64 -33.88
N THR A 147 -3.91 -8.92 -32.58
CA THR A 147 -4.90 -9.77 -31.92
C THR A 147 -6.16 -8.99 -31.60
N GLU A 148 -7.31 -9.50 -32.06
CA GLU A 148 -8.62 -8.87 -31.84
C GLU A 148 -8.96 -8.77 -30.34
N GLY A 149 -9.39 -7.58 -29.91
CA GLY A 149 -9.74 -7.28 -28.53
C GLY A 149 -8.54 -6.85 -27.66
N ILE A 150 -7.37 -6.60 -28.28
CA ILE A 150 -6.25 -5.94 -27.58
C ILE A 150 -6.32 -4.45 -27.85
N SER A 151 -6.54 -3.67 -26.80
CA SER A 151 -6.72 -2.21 -26.86
C SER A 151 -5.41 -1.44 -26.84
N GLN A 152 -4.42 -1.95 -26.08
CA GLN A 152 -3.12 -1.29 -25.97
C GLN A 152 -2.00 -2.32 -25.80
N VAL A 153 -0.87 -2.05 -26.44
CA VAL A 153 0.39 -2.79 -26.26
C VAL A 153 1.50 -1.78 -25.99
N ALA A 154 2.17 -1.92 -24.85
CA ALA A 154 3.34 -1.11 -24.53
C ALA A 154 4.58 -2.00 -24.43
N LYS A 155 5.74 -1.46 -24.84
CA LYS A 155 7.04 -2.12 -24.70
C LYS A 155 8.06 -1.21 -24.06
N THR A 156 8.93 -1.77 -23.25
CA THR A 156 9.98 -1.03 -22.56
C THR A 156 11.28 -1.84 -22.57
N PRO A 157 12.42 -1.28 -23.01
CA PRO A 157 13.69 -1.95 -22.95
C PRO A 157 14.15 -2.08 -21.50
N MET A 158 14.77 -3.18 -21.16
CA MET A 158 15.26 -3.43 -19.81
C MET A 158 16.61 -4.12 -19.83
N LEU A 159 17.49 -3.68 -18.95
CA LEU A 159 18.69 -4.43 -18.59
C LEU A 159 18.93 -4.35 -17.09
N ARG A 160 19.83 -5.18 -16.57
CA ARG A 160 20.20 -5.16 -15.16
C ARG A 160 21.51 -4.41 -14.95
N GLY A 161 21.50 -3.52 -13.96
CA GLY A 161 22.69 -2.82 -13.51
C GLY A 161 22.68 -2.63 -12.00
N ARG A 162 23.86 -2.47 -11.43
CA ARG A 162 24.03 -2.23 -10.00
C ARG A 162 24.44 -0.80 -9.77
N VAL A 163 23.75 -0.10 -8.87
CA VAL A 163 24.20 1.20 -8.40
C VAL A 163 25.50 1.01 -7.62
N ILE A 164 26.54 1.73 -8.03
CA ILE A 164 27.88 1.71 -7.39
C ILE A 164 28.18 3.00 -6.64
N GLU A 165 27.57 4.12 -7.07
CA GLU A 165 27.71 5.43 -6.43
C GLU A 165 26.44 6.24 -6.66
N LEU A 166 26.02 7.01 -5.67
CA LEU A 166 24.86 7.90 -5.74
C LEU A 166 25.13 9.16 -4.93
N GLY A 167 24.96 10.35 -5.54
CA GLY A 167 25.20 11.63 -4.88
C GLY A 167 26.64 11.80 -4.37
N GLY A 168 27.63 11.19 -5.03
CA GLY A 168 29.04 11.24 -4.61
C GLY A 168 29.41 10.30 -3.47
N ILE A 169 28.48 9.44 -3.02
CA ILE A 169 28.70 8.45 -1.95
C ILE A 169 28.69 7.06 -2.59
N ALA A 170 29.69 6.25 -2.28
CA ALA A 170 29.71 4.86 -2.73
C ALA A 170 28.54 4.08 -2.14
N ALA A 171 27.89 3.23 -2.94
CA ALA A 171 26.71 2.46 -2.50
C ALA A 171 26.99 1.61 -1.25
N ALA A 172 28.23 1.16 -1.06
CA ALA A 172 28.63 0.39 0.14
C ALA A 172 28.67 1.22 1.42
N ASP A 173 28.79 2.54 1.32
CA ASP A 173 28.93 3.46 2.46
C ASP A 173 27.59 4.05 2.93
N TYR A 174 26.50 3.75 2.22
CA TYR A 174 25.16 4.16 2.62
C TYR A 174 24.66 3.39 3.86
N ASP A 175 23.87 4.07 4.70
CA ASP A 175 23.19 3.41 5.83
C ASP A 175 22.09 2.47 5.31
N MET A 176 22.39 1.19 5.32
CA MET A 176 21.49 0.15 4.84
C MET A 176 20.25 -0.10 5.72
N ARG A 177 20.08 0.67 6.81
CA ARG A 177 18.86 0.67 7.63
C ARG A 177 17.78 1.60 7.09
N ASN A 178 18.13 2.45 6.15
CA ASN A 178 17.18 3.31 5.45
C ASN A 178 16.23 2.45 4.59
N GLY A 179 14.95 2.81 4.53
CA GLY A 179 13.90 2.09 3.77
C GLY A 179 14.28 1.91 2.30
N SER A 180 14.70 2.97 1.62
CA SER A 180 15.07 2.96 0.20
C SER A 180 16.47 2.44 -0.10
N ALA A 181 17.27 2.04 0.91
CA ALA A 181 18.57 1.43 0.68
C ALA A 181 18.51 0.11 -0.11
N TRP A 182 17.31 -0.47 -0.28
CA TRP A 182 17.12 -1.63 -1.15
C TRP A 182 17.53 -1.36 -2.61
N VAL A 183 17.42 -0.11 -3.07
CA VAL A 183 17.83 0.32 -4.41
C VAL A 183 19.32 0.09 -4.64
N LEU A 184 20.13 0.22 -3.60
CA LEU A 184 21.58 0.06 -3.64
C LEU A 184 22.04 -1.40 -3.46
N ARG A 185 21.12 -2.32 -3.13
CA ARG A 185 21.43 -3.73 -2.89
C ARG A 185 21.20 -4.58 -4.13
N GLY A 186 22.27 -5.13 -4.70
CA GLY A 186 22.18 -6.00 -5.86
C GLY A 186 21.85 -5.28 -7.16
N ASP A 187 21.46 -6.05 -8.16
CA ASP A 187 21.18 -5.53 -9.48
C ASP A 187 19.75 -5.00 -9.55
N ARG A 188 19.56 -3.86 -10.23
CA ARG A 188 18.27 -3.24 -10.48
C ARG A 188 17.94 -3.29 -11.96
N ALA A 189 16.66 -3.33 -12.25
CA ALA A 189 16.18 -3.10 -13.59
C ALA A 189 16.41 -1.62 -13.94
N LEU A 190 17.08 -1.39 -15.04
CA LEU A 190 17.29 -0.08 -15.64
C LEU A 190 16.59 -0.05 -16.99
N THR A 191 16.03 1.09 -17.31
CA THR A 191 15.42 1.37 -18.60
C THR A 191 15.92 2.69 -19.15
N TRP A 192 15.61 2.97 -20.39
CA TRP A 192 15.84 4.28 -21.02
C TRP A 192 14.64 4.62 -21.92
N SER A 193 14.38 5.90 -22.05
CA SER A 193 13.27 6.38 -22.87
C SER A 193 13.55 7.78 -23.37
N ALA A 194 13.17 8.06 -24.62
CA ALA A 194 13.17 9.41 -25.16
C ALA A 194 12.01 10.24 -24.59
N THR A 195 10.86 9.61 -24.36
CA THR A 195 9.65 10.26 -23.84
C THR A 195 9.44 9.93 -22.38
N GLN A 196 8.76 10.83 -21.68
CA GLN A 196 8.35 10.58 -20.29
C GLN A 196 7.42 9.36 -20.23
N PRO A 197 7.69 8.38 -19.34
CA PRO A 197 6.76 7.27 -19.10
C PRO A 197 5.41 7.76 -18.58
N GLU A 198 4.32 7.17 -19.06
CA GLU A 198 2.95 7.50 -18.62
C GLU A 198 2.73 7.24 -17.13
N SER A 199 3.46 6.28 -16.56
CA SER A 199 3.35 5.85 -15.16
C SER A 199 4.08 6.73 -14.14
N GLY A 200 4.51 7.93 -14.51
CA GLY A 200 5.25 8.80 -13.59
C GLY A 200 4.99 10.29 -13.81
N GLU A 201 4.46 10.97 -12.80
CA GLU A 201 4.31 12.43 -12.83
C GLU A 201 5.61 13.12 -12.43
N LEU A 202 6.07 14.11 -13.23
CA LEU A 202 7.23 14.93 -12.87
C LEU A 202 6.86 15.86 -11.72
N ILE A 203 7.59 15.75 -10.61
CA ILE A 203 7.42 16.65 -9.46
C ILE A 203 8.54 17.69 -9.35
N ALA A 204 9.67 17.45 -10.02
CA ALA A 204 10.77 18.42 -10.09
C ALA A 204 11.62 18.18 -11.34
N GLY A 205 12.16 19.26 -11.90
CA GLY A 205 12.97 19.23 -13.11
C GLY A 205 12.13 19.14 -14.39
N GLU A 206 12.80 18.90 -15.50
CA GLU A 206 12.19 18.78 -16.83
C GLU A 206 12.67 17.49 -17.50
N TRP A 207 11.82 16.91 -18.33
CA TRP A 207 12.21 15.77 -19.15
C TRP A 207 13.14 16.26 -20.27
N TRP A 208 14.09 15.43 -20.68
CA TRP A 208 15.00 15.73 -21.79
C TRP A 208 14.28 15.75 -23.14
N PRO A 209 14.80 16.45 -24.15
CA PRO A 209 14.28 16.39 -25.52
C PRO A 209 14.32 14.98 -26.10
N GLU A 210 13.37 14.65 -26.98
CA GLU A 210 13.30 13.32 -27.59
C GLU A 210 14.54 12.94 -28.41
N ASP A 211 15.20 13.94 -29.00
CA ASP A 211 16.43 13.81 -29.81
C ASP A 211 17.72 14.03 -29.01
N TYR A 212 17.63 13.91 -27.66
CA TYR A 212 18.77 14.12 -26.78
C TYR A 212 19.88 13.08 -27.03
N ASP A 213 21.09 13.57 -27.37
CA ASP A 213 22.29 12.76 -27.61
C ASP A 213 23.51 13.21 -26.77
N GLY A 214 23.28 13.98 -25.71
CA GLY A 214 24.29 14.52 -24.82
C GLY A 214 24.86 13.53 -23.79
N THR A 215 25.40 14.10 -22.71
CA THR A 215 25.87 13.30 -21.58
C THR A 215 24.71 12.55 -20.93
N PRO A 216 24.94 11.34 -20.37
CA PRO A 216 23.85 10.56 -19.80
C PRO A 216 23.08 11.30 -18.70
N LEU A 217 21.76 11.31 -18.83
CA LEU A 217 20.83 11.88 -17.85
C LEU A 217 20.02 10.75 -17.20
N ALA A 218 19.55 10.99 -15.99
CA ALA A 218 18.72 10.06 -15.25
C ALA A 218 17.49 10.77 -14.65
N SER A 219 16.37 10.10 -14.71
CA SER A 219 15.18 10.39 -13.94
C SER A 219 15.11 9.41 -12.77
N MET A 220 14.82 9.91 -11.57
CA MET A 220 14.73 9.09 -10.36
C MET A 220 13.37 9.23 -9.67
N THR A 221 12.93 8.20 -8.96
CA THR A 221 11.70 8.22 -8.18
C THR A 221 11.84 9.06 -6.93
N ALA A 222 10.76 9.75 -6.55
CA ALA A 222 10.75 10.76 -5.50
C ALA A 222 10.98 10.20 -4.09
N GLU A 223 10.37 9.07 -3.79
CA GLU A 223 10.49 8.45 -2.47
C GLU A 223 11.94 8.04 -2.21
N GLU A 224 12.56 7.33 -3.16
CA GLU A 224 13.94 6.87 -3.06
C GLU A 224 14.93 8.03 -3.07
N ALA A 225 14.71 9.05 -3.91
CA ALA A 225 15.56 10.25 -3.93
C ALA A 225 15.56 10.97 -2.57
N LYS A 226 14.36 11.18 -2.00
CA LYS A 226 14.18 11.82 -0.70
C LYS A 226 14.82 11.02 0.44
N GLU A 227 14.59 9.70 0.49
CA GLU A 227 15.12 8.85 1.56
C GLU A 227 16.63 8.67 1.46
N LEU A 228 17.19 8.63 0.26
CA LEU A 228 18.64 8.52 0.04
C LEU A 228 19.35 9.87 0.07
N GLY A 229 18.60 10.99 0.16
CA GLY A 229 19.15 12.33 0.32
C GLY A 229 19.80 12.88 -0.94
N VAL A 230 19.30 12.51 -2.12
CA VAL A 230 19.80 12.98 -3.42
C VAL A 230 18.75 13.84 -4.15
N TRP A 231 19.23 14.69 -5.05
CA TRP A 231 18.38 15.63 -5.77
C TRP A 231 18.88 15.89 -7.19
N ILE A 232 18.19 16.76 -7.90
CA ILE A 232 18.56 17.22 -9.23
C ILE A 232 19.97 17.83 -9.20
N GLY A 233 20.84 17.45 -10.15
CA GLY A 233 22.24 17.82 -10.26
C GLY A 233 23.20 16.80 -9.64
N ASP A 234 22.70 15.90 -8.78
CA ASP A 234 23.50 14.80 -8.28
C ASP A 234 23.75 13.75 -9.37
N LYS A 235 24.79 12.94 -9.18
CA LYS A 235 25.15 11.89 -10.13
C LYS A 235 24.84 10.53 -9.56
N VAL A 236 24.41 9.65 -10.44
CA VAL A 236 24.28 8.22 -10.17
C VAL A 236 25.20 7.43 -11.10
N SER A 237 25.94 6.49 -10.54
CA SER A 237 26.83 5.61 -11.33
C SER A 237 26.34 4.18 -11.20
N PHE A 238 26.20 3.50 -12.32
CA PHE A 238 25.80 2.11 -12.42
C PHE A 238 26.94 1.26 -12.94
N ASN A 239 27.08 0.05 -12.45
CA ASN A 239 27.83 -1.00 -13.12
C ASN A 239 26.85 -1.79 -14.02
N VAL A 240 27.02 -1.66 -15.32
CA VAL A 240 26.24 -2.35 -16.34
C VAL A 240 27.16 -3.31 -17.09
N LEU A 241 26.96 -4.61 -16.89
CA LEU A 241 27.78 -5.66 -17.55
C LEU A 241 29.30 -5.45 -17.39
N GLY A 242 29.72 -4.98 -16.20
CA GLY A 242 31.13 -4.71 -15.89
C GLY A 242 31.65 -3.33 -16.35
N ARG A 243 30.81 -2.50 -16.94
CA ARG A 243 31.17 -1.13 -17.35
C ARG A 243 30.48 -0.09 -16.46
N PRO A 244 31.22 0.89 -15.96
CA PRO A 244 30.60 2.00 -15.23
C PRO A 244 29.88 2.95 -16.20
N VAL A 245 28.64 3.28 -15.89
CA VAL A 245 27.82 4.29 -16.58
C VAL A 245 27.40 5.31 -15.55
N THR A 246 27.77 6.59 -15.76
CA THR A 246 27.40 7.68 -14.87
C THR A 246 26.43 8.60 -15.56
N ALA A 247 25.33 8.93 -14.89
CA ALA A 247 24.28 9.83 -15.36
C ALA A 247 24.02 10.93 -14.32
N GLU A 248 23.61 12.10 -14.77
CA GLU A 248 23.18 13.20 -13.91
C GLU A 248 21.67 13.13 -13.70
N ILE A 249 21.21 13.23 -12.45
CA ILE A 249 19.78 13.29 -12.12
C ILE A 249 19.25 14.66 -12.54
N THR A 250 18.38 14.71 -13.53
CA THR A 250 17.82 15.96 -14.08
C THR A 250 16.36 16.16 -13.71
N ASN A 251 15.68 15.11 -13.32
CA ASN A 251 14.30 15.21 -12.87
C ASN A 251 13.93 14.13 -11.86
N ILE A 252 12.89 14.42 -11.09
CA ILE A 252 12.33 13.54 -10.08
C ILE A 252 10.87 13.26 -10.44
N ARG A 253 10.49 11.97 -10.40
CA ARG A 253 9.14 11.49 -10.73
C ARG A 253 8.46 10.91 -9.49
N ASP A 254 7.18 11.19 -9.37
CA ASP A 254 6.31 10.41 -8.47
C ASP A 254 5.77 9.19 -9.21
N VAL A 255 5.90 8.03 -8.62
CA VAL A 255 5.53 6.75 -9.24
C VAL A 255 4.67 5.96 -8.26
N GLU A 256 3.47 5.58 -8.70
CA GLU A 256 2.63 4.66 -7.96
C GLU A 256 3.12 3.21 -8.14
N TRP A 257 3.92 2.71 -7.17
CA TRP A 257 4.41 1.33 -7.17
C TRP A 257 3.30 0.27 -7.11
N GLU A 258 2.13 0.66 -6.62
CA GLU A 258 0.97 -0.21 -6.50
C GLU A 258 0.13 -0.25 -7.79
N SER A 259 0.45 0.57 -8.79
CA SER A 259 -0.14 0.49 -10.12
C SER A 259 0.40 -0.76 -10.85
N PHE A 260 -0.40 -1.33 -11.72
CA PHE A 260 0.03 -2.47 -12.56
C PHE A 260 0.83 -2.00 -13.79
N SER A 261 1.47 -0.85 -13.74
CA SER A 261 2.32 -0.32 -14.81
C SER A 261 3.76 -0.81 -14.68
N ILE A 262 4.51 -0.79 -15.79
CA ILE A 262 5.95 -1.07 -15.77
C ILE A 262 6.68 0.14 -15.16
N ASN A 263 7.16 -0.02 -13.94
CA ASN A 263 7.81 1.04 -13.18
C ASN A 263 9.29 0.75 -12.92
N PHE A 264 10.11 1.80 -12.99
CA PHE A 264 11.54 1.73 -12.72
C PHE A 264 11.95 2.85 -11.77
N VAL A 265 12.89 2.56 -10.87
CA VAL A 265 13.49 3.60 -10.01
C VAL A 265 14.26 4.60 -10.86
N PHE A 266 15.02 4.10 -11.83
CA PHE A 266 15.82 4.92 -12.73
C PHE A 266 15.37 4.72 -14.17
N VAL A 267 15.18 5.85 -14.87
CA VAL A 267 15.02 5.90 -16.33
C VAL A 267 16.16 6.75 -16.86
N LEU A 268 16.92 6.25 -17.82
CA LEU A 268 18.04 6.95 -18.42
C LEU A 268 17.63 7.64 -19.74
N SER A 269 18.39 8.65 -20.14
CA SER A 269 18.26 9.22 -21.48
C SER A 269 18.70 8.21 -22.54
N PRO A 270 18.21 8.31 -23.79
CA PRO A 270 18.67 7.48 -24.91
C PRO A 270 20.19 7.58 -25.15
N GLY A 271 20.73 6.65 -25.91
CA GLY A 271 22.12 6.65 -26.38
C GLY A 271 23.10 5.84 -25.53
N VAL A 272 22.92 5.81 -24.21
CA VAL A 272 23.88 5.19 -23.28
C VAL A 272 23.76 3.68 -23.24
N LEU A 273 22.55 3.15 -23.22
CA LEU A 273 22.26 1.73 -23.06
C LEU A 273 21.79 1.04 -24.34
N ASP A 274 21.48 1.78 -25.40
CA ASP A 274 20.86 1.27 -26.63
C ASP A 274 21.68 0.14 -27.29
N LYS A 275 22.99 0.20 -27.16
CA LYS A 275 23.90 -0.80 -27.74
C LYS A 275 24.30 -1.90 -26.77
N ALA A 276 23.85 -1.82 -25.52
CA ALA A 276 24.10 -2.88 -24.54
C ALA A 276 23.17 -4.08 -24.79
N PRO A 277 23.61 -5.31 -24.56
CA PRO A 277 22.70 -6.45 -24.54
C PRO A 277 21.58 -6.23 -23.54
N HIS A 278 20.36 -6.26 -24.02
CA HIS A 278 19.15 -6.02 -23.23
C HIS A 278 18.02 -6.93 -23.66
N SER A 279 16.98 -7.01 -22.87
CA SER A 279 15.71 -7.62 -23.24
C SER A 279 14.60 -6.58 -23.17
N TRP A 280 13.42 -6.95 -23.62
CA TRP A 280 12.23 -6.12 -23.57
C TRP A 280 11.24 -6.67 -22.56
N MET A 281 10.54 -5.78 -21.91
CA MET A 281 9.29 -6.04 -21.22
C MET A 281 8.14 -5.47 -22.05
N ALA A 282 7.01 -6.16 -22.05
CA ALA A 282 5.82 -5.64 -22.71
C ALA A 282 4.58 -5.91 -21.86
N THR A 283 3.58 -5.06 -22.04
CA THR A 283 2.24 -5.22 -21.45
C THR A 283 1.20 -5.19 -22.54
N THR A 284 0.12 -5.95 -22.36
CA THR A 284 -1.06 -5.93 -23.22
C THR A 284 -2.29 -5.64 -22.39
N HIS A 285 -3.15 -4.74 -22.87
CA HIS A 285 -4.48 -4.52 -22.30
C HIS A 285 -5.51 -5.17 -23.23
N ALA A 286 -6.40 -5.94 -22.63
CA ALA A 286 -7.43 -6.68 -23.35
C ALA A 286 -8.81 -6.18 -22.94
N ASP A 287 -9.73 -6.11 -23.91
CA ASP A 287 -11.11 -5.65 -23.67
C ASP A 287 -11.92 -6.70 -22.88
N ASP A 288 -11.53 -7.96 -22.97
CA ASP A 288 -12.16 -9.08 -22.28
C ASP A 288 -11.17 -10.23 -22.01
N GLU A 289 -11.60 -11.20 -21.18
CA GLU A 289 -10.81 -12.38 -20.82
C GLU A 289 -10.48 -13.28 -22.02
N ASP A 290 -11.38 -13.38 -22.99
CA ASP A 290 -11.16 -14.18 -24.20
C ASP A 290 -10.06 -13.55 -25.06
N ALA A 291 -9.98 -12.23 -25.18
CA ALA A 291 -8.91 -11.52 -25.85
C ALA A 291 -7.56 -11.72 -25.14
N ALA A 292 -7.55 -11.67 -23.80
CA ALA A 292 -6.35 -11.96 -23.00
C ALA A 292 -5.83 -13.39 -23.27
N ILE A 293 -6.70 -14.38 -23.31
CA ILE A 293 -6.33 -15.77 -23.62
C ILE A 293 -5.86 -15.91 -25.07
N ARG A 294 -6.49 -15.20 -26.01
CA ARG A 294 -6.10 -15.23 -27.42
C ARG A 294 -4.68 -14.71 -27.64
N VAL A 295 -4.34 -13.57 -27.06
CA VAL A 295 -3.02 -12.95 -27.24
C VAL A 295 -1.94 -13.82 -26.64
N ASP A 296 -2.13 -14.39 -25.44
CA ASP A 296 -1.19 -15.32 -24.81
C ASP A 296 -0.93 -16.54 -25.72
N ARG A 297 -1.99 -17.17 -26.22
CA ARG A 297 -1.88 -18.31 -27.12
C ARG A 297 -1.17 -17.97 -28.44
N ASN A 298 -1.48 -16.82 -29.03
CA ASN A 298 -0.86 -16.39 -30.29
C ASN A 298 0.64 -16.14 -30.12
N ILE A 299 1.04 -15.53 -29.01
CA ILE A 299 2.42 -15.27 -28.68
C ILE A 299 3.16 -16.57 -28.36
N ALA A 300 2.59 -17.43 -27.51
CA ALA A 300 3.21 -18.72 -27.13
C ALA A 300 3.33 -19.72 -28.30
N ALA A 301 2.59 -19.53 -29.40
CA ALA A 301 2.71 -20.38 -30.58
C ALA A 301 3.89 -20.02 -31.47
N VAL A 302 4.52 -18.85 -31.28
CA VAL A 302 5.52 -18.29 -32.23
C VAL A 302 6.85 -17.95 -31.53
N LEU A 303 6.83 -17.57 -30.26
CA LEU A 303 8.00 -17.25 -29.43
C LEU A 303 8.36 -18.39 -28.47
#